data_2d1a3c74033f5d5f716e9c0415293ca3
#
_entry.id   2d1a3c74033f5d5f716e9c0415293ca3
#
_cell.length_a   1.000
_cell.length_b   1.000
_cell.length_c   1.000
_cell.angle_alpha   90.00
_cell.angle_beta   90.00
_cell.angle_gamma   90.00
#
_symmetry.space_group_name_H-M   'P 1'
#
loop_
_entity.id
_entity.type
_entity.pdbx_description
1 polymer ?
#
loop_
_entity_poly.entity_id
_entity_poly.type
_entity_poly.pdbx_seq_one_letter_code
_entity_poly.pdbx_strand_id
1 'polypeptide(L)'
;ASPGASEFLKFCADNNVEVYYITSREQGEKTYEYALGHLKHLGFPYADTKHLTVLRDTSNKEKRQDEVMKDYNVVVFLGDNLNDFRRKYYLKNDVDGRIKMMEGDRDKYGRNYIVFPNPTDGHWLAAIFGDSEPPPTDANREIMKKAATKSAWSVN
;
A
#
# COMPACT_ATOMS: atom_id res chain seq x y z
N ALA A 1 -8.28 -12.44 -3.06
CA ALA A 1 -8.58 -11.38 -2.09
C ALA A 1 -8.19 -11.83 -0.69
N SER A 2 -7.84 -10.88 0.17
CA SER A 2 -7.62 -11.16 1.59
C SER A 2 -8.92 -11.64 2.24
N PRO A 3 -8.86 -12.54 3.24
CA PRO A 3 -10.06 -12.94 3.99
C PRO A 3 -10.80 -11.72 4.56
N GLY A 4 -12.13 -11.70 4.43
CA GLY A 4 -12.97 -10.59 4.89
C GLY A 4 -13.03 -9.36 3.95
N ALA A 5 -12.26 -9.33 2.86
CA ALA A 5 -12.24 -8.16 1.97
C ALA A 5 -13.59 -7.90 1.32
N SER A 6 -14.25 -8.94 0.80
CA SER A 6 -15.55 -8.79 0.13
C SER A 6 -16.62 -8.30 1.09
N GLU A 7 -16.67 -8.86 2.29
CA GLU A 7 -17.62 -8.49 3.35
C GLU A 7 -17.41 -7.04 3.79
N PHE A 8 -16.14 -6.64 4.01
CA PHE A 8 -15.81 -5.27 4.39
C PHE A 8 -16.18 -4.26 3.30
N LEU A 9 -15.82 -4.53 2.05
CA LEU A 9 -16.11 -3.63 0.94
C LEU A 9 -17.62 -3.52 0.68
N LYS A 10 -18.35 -4.64 0.83
CA LYS A 10 -19.81 -4.63 0.77
C LYS A 10 -20.40 -3.81 1.91
N PHE A 11 -19.92 -3.97 3.13
CA PHE A 11 -20.34 -3.15 4.27
C PHE A 11 -20.13 -1.65 4.00
N CYS A 12 -19.00 -1.26 3.40
CA CYS A 12 -18.77 0.12 3.00
C CYS A 12 -19.87 0.62 2.04
N ALA A 13 -20.14 -0.14 0.98
CA ALA A 13 -21.13 0.22 -0.02
C ALA A 13 -22.56 0.30 0.57
N ASP A 14 -22.95 -0.64 1.41
CA ASP A 14 -24.25 -0.69 2.09
C ASP A 14 -24.45 0.50 3.04
N ASN A 15 -23.34 1.13 3.50
CA ASN A 15 -23.36 2.31 4.38
C ASN A 15 -22.98 3.62 3.67
N ASN A 16 -23.08 3.67 2.34
CA ASN A 16 -22.78 4.84 1.51
C ASN A 16 -21.33 5.35 1.64
N VAL A 17 -20.39 4.46 1.90
CA VAL A 17 -18.95 4.73 1.86
C VAL A 17 -18.42 4.30 0.50
N GLU A 18 -18.06 5.27 -0.34
CA GLU A 18 -17.44 4.97 -1.65
C GLU A 18 -16.04 4.38 -1.50
N VAL A 19 -15.71 3.42 -2.36
CA VAL A 19 -14.42 2.73 -2.36
C VAL A 19 -13.64 3.08 -3.61
N TYR A 20 -12.45 3.64 -3.44
CA TYR A 20 -11.51 3.92 -4.52
C TYR A 20 -10.37 2.92 -4.52
N TYR A 21 -10.05 2.39 -5.70
CA TYR A 21 -8.96 1.44 -5.92
C TYR A 21 -7.83 2.14 -6.64
N ILE A 22 -6.68 2.28 -5.98
CA ILE A 22 -5.50 2.91 -6.57
C ILE A 22 -4.36 1.90 -6.52
N THR A 23 -3.97 1.40 -7.68
CA THR A 23 -2.90 0.39 -7.81
C THR A 23 -1.78 0.89 -8.70
N SER A 24 -0.56 0.45 -8.44
CA SER A 24 0.58 0.61 -9.33
C SER A 24 0.97 -0.77 -9.85
N ARG A 25 0.84 -0.97 -11.16
CA ARG A 25 1.22 -2.22 -11.83
C ARG A 25 1.46 -2.01 -13.30
N GLU A 26 2.27 -2.88 -13.87
CA GLU A 26 2.51 -2.95 -15.30
C GLU A 26 2.38 -4.41 -15.77
N GLN A 27 1.48 -4.67 -16.70
CA GLN A 27 1.17 -5.99 -17.25
C GLN A 27 0.90 -5.90 -18.77
N GLY A 28 1.56 -4.96 -19.45
CA GLY A 28 1.37 -4.67 -20.86
C GLY A 28 0.16 -3.78 -21.16
N GLU A 29 -0.26 -3.74 -22.41
CA GLU A 29 -1.30 -2.82 -22.89
C GLU A 29 -2.64 -2.97 -22.16
N LYS A 30 -2.98 -4.19 -21.77
CA LYS A 30 -4.25 -4.53 -21.10
C LYS A 30 -4.23 -4.44 -19.59
N THR A 31 -3.20 -3.82 -18.99
CA THR A 31 -3.05 -3.70 -17.53
C THR A 31 -4.31 -3.19 -16.86
N TYR A 32 -4.93 -2.14 -17.41
CA TYR A 32 -6.16 -1.57 -16.86
C TYR A 32 -7.35 -2.56 -16.95
N GLU A 33 -7.52 -3.21 -18.10
CA GLU A 33 -8.59 -4.20 -18.32
C GLU A 33 -8.46 -5.37 -17.34
N TYR A 34 -7.25 -5.86 -17.12
CA TYR A 34 -6.98 -6.94 -16.15
C TYR A 34 -7.30 -6.48 -14.72
N ALA A 35 -6.89 -5.28 -14.32
CA ALA A 35 -7.17 -4.76 -13.00
C ALA A 35 -8.69 -4.63 -12.76
N LEU A 36 -9.40 -4.04 -13.70
CA LEU A 36 -10.86 -3.90 -13.63
C LEU A 36 -11.57 -5.27 -13.64
N GLY A 37 -11.11 -6.18 -14.49
CA GLY A 37 -11.63 -7.54 -14.57
C GLY A 37 -11.48 -8.30 -13.25
N HIS A 38 -10.35 -8.15 -12.56
CA HIS A 38 -10.14 -8.75 -11.24
C HIS A 38 -11.11 -8.23 -10.19
N LEU A 39 -11.35 -6.90 -10.13
CA LEU A 39 -12.31 -6.34 -9.19
C LEU A 39 -13.73 -6.86 -9.45
N LYS A 40 -14.14 -6.90 -10.73
CA LYS A 40 -15.45 -7.44 -11.13
C LYS A 40 -15.58 -8.93 -10.83
N HIS A 41 -14.55 -9.71 -11.11
CA HIS A 41 -14.54 -11.15 -10.82
C HIS A 41 -14.70 -11.44 -9.32
N LEU A 42 -14.11 -10.61 -8.47
CA LEU A 42 -14.24 -10.72 -7.02
C LEU A 42 -15.57 -10.16 -6.48
N GLY A 43 -16.41 -9.58 -7.34
CA GLY A 43 -17.67 -8.94 -6.92
C GLY A 43 -17.49 -7.71 -6.05
N PHE A 44 -16.35 -7.02 -6.17
CA PHE A 44 -16.06 -5.83 -5.38
C PHE A 44 -16.95 -4.65 -5.85
N PRO A 45 -17.52 -3.86 -4.91
CA PRO A 45 -18.31 -2.70 -5.24
C PRO A 45 -17.45 -1.62 -5.91
N TYR A 46 -18.11 -0.71 -6.66
CA TYR A 46 -17.42 0.39 -7.35
C TYR A 46 -16.30 -0.07 -8.32
N ALA A 47 -16.43 -1.27 -8.89
CA ALA A 47 -15.52 -1.78 -9.91
C ALA A 47 -15.81 -1.13 -11.28
N ASP A 48 -15.49 0.15 -11.42
CA ASP A 48 -15.74 0.98 -12.60
C ASP A 48 -14.61 1.98 -12.89
N THR A 49 -14.75 2.76 -13.94
CA THR A 49 -13.72 3.70 -14.41
C THR A 49 -13.54 4.94 -13.52
N LYS A 50 -14.55 5.32 -12.76
CA LYS A 50 -14.48 6.44 -11.81
C LYS A 50 -13.59 6.07 -10.62
N HIS A 51 -13.76 4.83 -10.11
CA HIS A 51 -13.18 4.40 -8.85
C HIS A 51 -11.86 3.65 -8.97
N LEU A 52 -11.54 3.11 -10.17
CA LEU A 52 -10.27 2.43 -10.41
C LEU A 52 -9.25 3.36 -11.08
N THR A 53 -8.10 3.50 -10.45
CA THR A 53 -6.91 4.13 -11.02
C THR A 53 -5.76 3.13 -11.08
N VAL A 54 -5.17 2.96 -12.26
CA VAL A 54 -4.00 2.12 -12.49
C VAL A 54 -2.84 3.00 -12.91
N LEU A 55 -1.82 3.08 -12.08
CA LEU A 55 -0.59 3.82 -12.32
C LEU A 55 0.43 2.87 -12.94
N ARG A 56 0.93 3.20 -14.14
CA ARG A 56 1.91 2.36 -14.87
C ARG A 56 3.33 2.89 -14.73
N ASP A 57 3.51 4.20 -14.78
CA ASP A 57 4.82 4.85 -14.84
C ASP A 57 5.32 5.31 -13.47
N THR A 58 4.53 5.15 -12.42
CA THR A 58 4.87 5.59 -11.08
C THR A 58 4.17 4.76 -10.01
N SER A 59 4.83 4.56 -8.88
CA SER A 59 4.24 4.01 -7.67
C SER A 59 3.69 5.08 -6.71
N ASN A 60 3.77 6.37 -7.09
CA ASN A 60 3.28 7.46 -6.26
C ASN A 60 1.77 7.63 -6.41
N LYS A 61 1.03 7.11 -5.45
CA LYS A 61 -0.44 7.19 -5.40
C LYS A 61 -0.96 8.53 -4.86
N GLU A 62 -0.10 9.35 -4.27
CA GLU A 62 -0.49 10.54 -3.49
C GLU A 62 -1.26 11.57 -4.32
N LYS A 63 -0.85 11.81 -5.57
CA LYS A 63 -1.57 12.73 -6.45
C LYS A 63 -3.05 12.32 -6.62
N ARG A 64 -3.30 11.03 -6.86
CA ARG A 64 -4.67 10.53 -7.01
C ARG A 64 -5.45 10.53 -5.69
N GLN A 65 -4.78 10.22 -4.59
CA GLN A 65 -5.38 10.33 -3.26
C GLN A 65 -5.81 11.77 -2.96
N ASP A 66 -4.95 12.74 -3.23
CA ASP A 66 -5.24 14.17 -3.02
C ASP A 66 -6.40 14.66 -3.92
N GLU A 67 -6.54 14.13 -5.13
CA GLU A 67 -7.68 14.41 -5.99
C GLU A 67 -8.99 13.91 -5.37
N VAL A 68 -9.00 12.65 -4.88
CA VAL A 68 -10.17 12.07 -4.20
C VAL A 68 -10.51 12.86 -2.92
N MET A 69 -9.49 13.27 -2.17
CA MET A 69 -9.67 14.02 -0.91
C MET A 69 -10.22 15.44 -1.10
N LYS A 70 -10.26 15.98 -2.32
CA LYS A 70 -10.94 17.26 -2.59
C LYS A 70 -12.46 17.14 -2.51
N ASP A 71 -12.98 15.97 -2.93
CA ASP A 71 -14.42 15.75 -3.07
C ASP A 71 -15.00 14.87 -1.95
N TYR A 72 -14.12 14.12 -1.25
CA TYR A 72 -14.49 13.14 -0.25
C TYR A 72 -13.71 13.29 1.05
N ASN A 73 -14.39 13.05 2.17
CA ASN A 73 -13.73 12.84 3.46
C ASN A 73 -13.26 11.38 3.54
N VAL A 74 -11.98 11.13 3.28
CA VAL A 74 -11.41 9.79 3.32
C VAL A 74 -11.27 9.32 4.76
N VAL A 75 -12.03 8.31 5.15
CA VAL A 75 -12.08 7.78 6.51
C VAL A 75 -11.04 6.70 6.78
N VAL A 76 -10.65 5.94 5.76
CA VAL A 76 -9.66 4.85 5.90
C VAL A 76 -8.84 4.65 4.63
N PHE A 77 -7.56 4.37 4.82
CA PHE A 77 -6.64 3.87 3.79
C PHE A 77 -6.28 2.43 4.12
N LEU A 78 -6.34 1.58 3.12
CA LEU A 78 -5.97 0.17 3.20
C LEU A 78 -4.78 -0.07 2.27
N GLY A 79 -3.74 -0.73 2.75
CA GLY A 79 -2.57 -1.03 1.94
C GLY A 79 -1.62 -2.01 2.63
N ASP A 80 -0.76 -2.63 1.86
CA ASP A 80 0.25 -3.56 2.35
C ASP A 80 1.64 -2.93 2.44
N ASN A 81 1.72 -1.63 2.15
CA ASN A 81 2.94 -0.85 2.26
C ASN A 81 2.64 0.55 2.81
N LEU A 82 3.51 1.09 3.66
CA LEU A 82 3.32 2.43 4.24
C LEU A 82 3.19 3.53 3.17
N ASN A 83 3.82 3.33 2.02
CA ASN A 83 3.71 4.27 0.89
C ASN A 83 2.31 4.32 0.28
N ASP A 84 1.45 3.32 0.56
CA ASP A 84 0.06 3.29 0.12
C ASP A 84 -0.78 4.32 0.88
N PHE A 85 -0.32 4.74 2.04
CA PHE A 85 -0.97 5.80 2.81
C PHE A 85 -0.50 7.19 2.39
N ARG A 86 0.85 7.43 2.42
CA ARG A 86 1.45 8.70 2.01
C ARG A 86 2.87 8.50 1.48
N ARG A 87 3.27 9.30 0.50
CA ARG A 87 4.58 9.22 -0.13
C ARG A 87 5.75 9.51 0.81
N LYS A 88 5.53 10.23 1.89
CA LYS A 88 6.57 10.54 2.90
C LYS A 88 7.26 9.30 3.48
N TYR A 89 6.62 8.14 3.42
CA TYR A 89 7.22 6.86 3.87
C TYR A 89 8.15 6.22 2.85
N TYR A 90 8.29 6.81 1.64
CA TYR A 90 9.20 6.31 0.62
C TYR A 90 10.61 6.84 0.87
N LEU A 91 11.30 6.23 1.81
CA LEU A 91 12.70 6.51 2.12
C LEU A 91 13.58 5.38 1.60
N LYS A 92 14.76 5.74 1.06
CA LYS A 92 15.75 4.80 0.54
C LYS A 92 16.93 4.75 1.50
N ASN A 93 17.44 3.53 1.78
CA ASN A 93 18.56 3.31 2.72
C ASN A 93 18.36 3.99 4.10
N ASP A 94 17.12 4.10 4.55
CA ASP A 94 16.79 4.80 5.79
C ASP A 94 15.61 4.14 6.51
N VAL A 95 15.88 3.02 7.15
CA VAL A 95 14.90 2.26 7.94
C VAL A 95 14.47 3.07 9.17
N ASP A 96 15.43 3.69 9.86
CA ASP A 96 15.16 4.41 11.11
C ASP A 96 14.34 5.68 10.85
N GLY A 97 14.62 6.41 9.76
CA GLY A 97 13.78 7.53 9.32
C GLY A 97 12.35 7.09 8.98
N ARG A 98 12.19 5.93 8.33
CA ARG A 98 10.87 5.38 8.02
C ARG A 98 10.09 5.00 9.28
N ILE A 99 10.75 4.38 10.27
CA ILE A 99 10.16 4.07 11.58
C ILE A 99 9.74 5.37 12.27
N LYS A 100 10.62 6.37 12.32
CA LYS A 100 10.30 7.67 12.93
C LYS A 100 9.10 8.37 12.28
N MET A 101 8.97 8.29 10.95
CA MET A 101 7.78 8.80 10.24
C MET A 101 6.51 8.05 10.66
N MET A 102 6.59 6.72 10.81
CA MET A 102 5.48 5.89 11.27
C MET A 102 5.09 6.24 12.72
N GLU A 103 6.07 6.39 13.61
CA GLU A 103 5.82 6.80 15.00
C GLU A 103 5.16 8.17 15.10
N GLY A 104 5.53 9.11 14.23
CA GLY A 104 4.89 10.43 14.16
C GLY A 104 3.41 10.41 13.75
N ASP A 105 2.98 9.32 13.09
CA ASP A 105 1.57 9.10 12.70
C ASP A 105 0.90 7.96 13.50
N ARG A 106 1.45 7.60 14.65
CA ARG A 106 1.03 6.43 15.43
C ARG A 106 -0.47 6.39 15.72
N ASP A 107 -1.08 7.54 15.94
CA ASP A 107 -2.52 7.70 16.20
C ASP A 107 -3.41 7.36 15.00
N LYS A 108 -2.86 7.32 13.78
CA LYS A 108 -3.59 6.97 12.56
C LYS A 108 -3.67 5.48 12.32
N TYR A 109 -2.69 4.71 12.82
CA TYR A 109 -2.65 3.26 12.63
C TYR A 109 -3.72 2.56 13.44
N GLY A 110 -4.42 1.61 12.79
CA GLY A 110 -5.58 0.94 13.38
C GLY A 110 -6.88 1.79 13.37
N ARG A 111 -6.83 3.01 12.86
CA ARG A 111 -7.99 3.91 12.69
C ARG A 111 -8.17 4.33 11.24
N ASN A 112 -7.27 5.18 10.75
CA ASN A 112 -7.30 5.69 9.37
C ASN A 112 -6.37 4.89 8.43
N TYR A 113 -5.30 4.30 8.97
CA TYR A 113 -4.32 3.51 8.22
C TYR A 113 -4.37 2.05 8.69
N ILE A 114 -4.78 1.16 7.80
CA ILE A 114 -4.83 -0.28 8.04
C ILE A 114 -3.77 -0.94 7.16
N VAL A 115 -2.71 -1.44 7.79
CA VAL A 115 -1.59 -2.11 7.13
C VAL A 115 -1.88 -3.60 7.03
N PHE A 116 -1.85 -4.16 5.83
CA PHE A 116 -1.85 -5.60 5.62
C PHE A 116 -0.43 -6.16 5.64
N PRO A 117 -0.22 -7.39 6.11
CA PRO A 117 1.08 -8.04 6.04
C PRO A 117 1.53 -8.20 4.57
N ASN A 118 2.78 -7.81 4.28
CA ASN A 118 3.44 -8.09 3.02
C ASN A 118 4.92 -8.44 3.26
N PRO A 119 5.24 -9.72 3.49
CA PRO A 119 6.60 -10.16 3.75
C PRO A 119 7.43 -10.38 2.49
N THR A 120 6.83 -10.29 1.29
CA THR A 120 7.46 -10.76 0.06
C THR A 120 8.11 -9.66 -0.77
N ASP A 121 7.44 -8.52 -0.91
CA ASP A 121 7.94 -7.45 -1.78
C ASP A 121 7.49 -6.06 -1.32
N GLY A 122 7.88 -5.05 -2.09
CA GLY A 122 7.40 -3.69 -1.93
C GLY A 122 8.46 -2.67 -1.51
N HIS A 123 8.02 -1.44 -1.40
CA HIS A 123 8.92 -0.31 -1.16
C HIS A 123 9.56 -0.27 0.24
N TRP A 124 9.18 -1.17 1.15
CA TRP A 124 9.90 -1.36 2.40
C TRP A 124 11.31 -1.91 2.17
N LEU A 125 11.52 -2.69 1.09
CA LEU A 125 12.84 -3.13 0.66
C LEU A 125 13.75 -1.95 0.31
N ALA A 126 13.21 -0.90 -0.31
CA ALA A 126 13.98 0.29 -0.65
C ALA A 126 14.56 0.99 0.59
N ALA A 127 13.89 0.93 1.73
CA ALA A 127 14.42 1.48 2.97
C ALA A 127 15.66 0.71 3.48
N ILE A 128 15.73 -0.58 3.16
CA ILE A 128 16.86 -1.46 3.56
C ILE A 128 17.98 -1.41 2.52
N PHE A 129 17.66 -1.54 1.23
CA PHE A 129 18.61 -1.78 0.14
C PHE A 129 18.82 -0.57 -0.79
N GLY A 130 18.04 0.49 -0.64
CA GLY A 130 18.01 1.60 -1.61
C GLY A 130 17.22 1.30 -2.89
N ASP A 131 16.83 0.04 -3.08
CA ASP A 131 16.08 -0.50 -4.21
C ASP A 131 14.90 -1.35 -3.73
N SER A 132 13.77 -1.28 -4.42
CA SER A 132 12.60 -2.12 -4.14
C SER A 132 12.74 -3.55 -4.69
N GLU A 133 13.69 -3.77 -5.61
CA GLU A 133 13.97 -5.07 -6.24
C GLU A 133 15.46 -5.42 -6.13
N PRO A 134 16.00 -5.60 -4.91
CA PRO A 134 17.42 -5.88 -4.73
C PRO A 134 17.79 -7.24 -5.34
N PRO A 135 18.93 -7.36 -6.04
CA PRO A 135 19.35 -8.62 -6.63
C PRO A 135 19.62 -9.68 -5.53
N PRO A 136 19.39 -10.98 -5.81
CA PRO A 136 19.48 -12.06 -4.83
C PRO A 136 20.95 -12.50 -4.57
N THR A 137 21.80 -11.56 -4.14
CA THR A 137 23.20 -11.81 -3.79
C THR A 137 23.33 -12.30 -2.35
N ASP A 138 24.45 -12.98 -2.02
CA ASP A 138 24.72 -13.42 -0.65
C ASP A 138 24.86 -12.23 0.31
N ALA A 139 25.46 -11.12 -0.16
CA ALA A 139 25.53 -9.89 0.62
C ALA A 139 24.14 -9.35 0.98
N ASN A 140 23.20 -9.31 0.02
CA ASN A 140 21.83 -8.87 0.28
C ASN A 140 21.08 -9.86 1.16
N ARG A 141 21.33 -11.16 1.08
CA ARG A 141 20.76 -12.15 1.99
C ARG A 141 21.19 -11.91 3.44
N GLU A 142 22.47 -11.59 3.67
CA GLU A 142 22.97 -11.27 5.02
C GLU A 142 22.38 -9.94 5.56
N ILE A 143 22.24 -8.93 4.72
CA ILE A 143 21.55 -7.67 5.09
C ILE A 143 20.11 -7.96 5.48
N MET A 144 19.39 -8.77 4.70
CA MET A 144 18.01 -9.16 4.99
C MET A 144 17.89 -9.92 6.32
N LYS A 145 18.77 -10.88 6.58
CA LYS A 145 18.80 -11.60 7.87
C LYS A 145 18.96 -10.64 9.05
N LYS A 146 19.89 -9.69 8.95
CA LYS A 146 20.09 -8.67 9.99
C LYS A 146 18.85 -7.79 10.18
N ALA A 147 18.22 -7.37 9.08
CA ALA A 147 17.00 -6.58 9.14
C ALA A 147 15.83 -7.36 9.77
N ALA A 148 15.66 -8.63 9.39
CA ALA A 148 14.59 -9.50 9.90
C ALA A 148 14.76 -9.88 11.38
N THR A 149 16.00 -9.86 11.89
CA THR A 149 16.30 -10.19 13.30
C THR A 149 16.45 -8.95 14.18
N LYS A 150 16.39 -7.74 13.60
CA LYS A 150 16.40 -6.49 14.37
C LYS A 150 15.11 -6.41 15.19
N SER A 151 15.25 -6.24 16.51
CA SER A 151 14.08 -6.01 17.38
C SER A 151 13.41 -4.69 16.98
N ALA A 152 12.15 -4.76 16.57
CA ALA A 152 11.35 -3.58 16.23
C ALA A 152 10.79 -2.86 17.45
N TRP A 153 10.85 -3.50 18.62
CA TRP A 153 10.28 -3.00 19.89
C TRP A 153 11.33 -3.10 20.99
N SER A 154 11.82 -1.98 21.45
CA SER A 154 12.28 -1.84 22.83
C SER A 154 11.07 -1.33 23.62
N VAL A 155 10.54 -2.15 24.50
CA VAL A 155 9.65 -1.66 25.55
C VAL A 155 10.56 -0.89 26.51
N ASN A 156 10.58 0.43 26.41
CA ASN A 156 11.08 1.30 27.46
C ASN A 156 9.94 1.64 28.39
#